data_a60ae5c65b105da614dc20ececed7c4e
#
_entry.id   a60ae5c65b105da614dc20ececed7c4e
#
_cell.length_a   1.000
_cell.length_b   1.000
_cell.length_c   1.000
_cell.angle_alpha   90.00
_cell.angle_beta   90.00
_cell.angle_gamma   90.00
#
_symmetry.space_group_name_H-M   'P 1'
#
loop_
_entity.id
_entity.type
_entity.pdbx_description
1 polymer ?
#
loop_
_entity_poly.entity_id
_entity_poly.type
_entity_poly.pdbx_seq_one_letter_code
_entity_poly.pdbx_strand_id
1 'polypeptide(L)'
;MRNMKFVKRIGAVALAVCMVLSCAGCGSSSNKGASEGTTEVTTEGGKSKILVAAAASLQATFDNELIPLFEKENPEITVEGTYASSGDLQQQIESGLDADVFFSAATSNMDTLTEEKLIDEDTVVDLLKNDVVLITPKDSKLGIKSFKDITKADTIAIGDPESVP
;
A
#
# COMPACT_ATOMS: atom_id res chain seq x y z
N MET A 1 -1.28 -38.41 -27.51
CA MET A 1 -1.99 -39.57 -26.91
C MET A 1 -1.26 -39.96 -25.63
N ARG A 2 -1.83 -39.64 -24.50
CA ARG A 2 -1.76 -40.48 -23.28
C ARG A 2 -2.61 -39.87 -22.18
N ASN A 3 -3.73 -40.53 -21.98
CA ASN A 3 -4.66 -40.33 -20.89
C ASN A 3 -3.99 -40.60 -19.53
N MET A 4 -4.26 -39.76 -18.55
CA MET A 4 -4.09 -40.21 -17.18
C MET A 4 -5.21 -39.72 -16.29
N LYS A 5 -5.80 -40.71 -15.72
CA LYS A 5 -7.10 -40.88 -15.10
C LYS A 5 -7.25 -40.11 -13.78
N PHE A 6 -8.43 -39.56 -13.64
CA PHE A 6 -9.10 -39.19 -12.38
C PHE A 6 -8.95 -40.25 -11.29
N VAL A 7 -8.54 -39.82 -10.10
CA VAL A 7 -8.81 -40.58 -8.88
C VAL A 7 -9.51 -39.65 -7.88
N LYS A 8 -10.83 -39.84 -7.80
CA LYS A 8 -11.65 -39.41 -6.67
C LYS A 8 -11.28 -40.23 -5.44
N ARG A 9 -11.02 -39.57 -4.31
CA ARG A 9 -11.19 -40.20 -2.99
C ARG A 9 -12.02 -39.29 -2.09
N ILE A 10 -13.22 -39.76 -1.90
CA ILE A 10 -14.18 -39.35 -0.88
C ILE A 10 -13.68 -39.95 0.45
N GLY A 11 -13.63 -39.13 1.47
CA GLY A 11 -13.39 -39.56 2.83
C GLY A 11 -14.11 -38.62 3.79
N ALA A 12 -15.35 -38.99 4.09
CA ALA A 12 -16.15 -38.43 5.16
C ALA A 12 -15.74 -39.07 6.49
N VAL A 13 -15.47 -38.28 7.51
CA VAL A 13 -15.61 -38.71 8.91
C VAL A 13 -16.17 -37.55 9.72
N ALA A 14 -17.33 -37.81 10.27
CA ALA A 14 -18.09 -37.01 11.21
C ALA A 14 -17.64 -37.30 12.65
N LEU A 15 -18.22 -36.57 13.59
CA LEU A 15 -18.25 -36.66 15.07
C LEU A 15 -17.24 -35.78 15.82
N ALA A 16 -17.59 -35.09 16.88
CA ALA A 16 -18.69 -35.02 17.85
C ALA A 16 -18.53 -33.71 18.62
N VAL A 17 -19.55 -32.92 18.89
CA VAL A 17 -20.38 -32.83 20.09
C VAL A 17 -19.61 -32.90 21.45
N CYS A 18 -19.58 -31.78 22.16
CA CYS A 18 -19.72 -31.63 23.61
C CYS A 18 -19.95 -30.12 23.89
N MET A 19 -21.18 -29.74 24.22
CA MET A 19 -21.80 -29.56 25.53
C MET A 19 -21.14 -28.45 26.38
N VAL A 20 -21.83 -27.31 26.41
CA VAL A 20 -22.69 -26.77 27.49
C VAL A 20 -22.00 -26.55 28.84
N LEU A 21 -21.95 -25.33 29.28
CA LEU A 21 -22.52 -24.90 30.55
C LEU A 21 -22.73 -23.37 30.57
N SER A 22 -23.95 -23.02 30.69
CA SER A 22 -24.70 -21.90 31.12
C SER A 22 -24.16 -21.21 32.37
N CYS A 23 -24.12 -19.89 32.35
CA CYS A 23 -24.39 -19.07 33.54
C CYS A 23 -25.32 -17.95 33.15
N ALA A 24 -26.49 -17.98 33.73
CA ALA A 24 -27.53 -16.97 33.63
C ALA A 24 -27.15 -15.72 34.45
N GLY A 25 -27.36 -14.57 33.87
CA GLY A 25 -27.36 -13.28 34.54
C GLY A 25 -28.38 -12.37 33.85
N CYS A 26 -29.58 -12.30 34.41
CA CYS A 26 -30.66 -11.40 34.01
C CYS A 26 -30.30 -9.94 34.19
N GLY A 27 -30.61 -9.12 33.18
CA GLY A 27 -30.63 -7.66 33.28
C GLY A 27 -31.38 -7.09 32.07
N SER A 28 -32.67 -6.88 32.24
CA SER A 28 -33.61 -6.32 31.26
C SER A 28 -33.27 -4.85 31.01
N SER A 29 -33.15 -4.41 29.75
CA SER A 29 -33.86 -3.21 29.25
C SER A 29 -33.75 -3.06 27.75
N SER A 30 -34.86 -2.92 27.13
CA SER A 30 -35.11 -2.66 25.71
C SER A 30 -34.54 -1.32 25.27
N ASN A 31 -33.82 -1.23 24.13
CA ASN A 31 -34.12 -0.17 23.17
C ASN A 31 -33.61 -0.53 21.77
N LYS A 32 -34.49 -0.32 20.78
CA LYS A 32 -34.20 -0.41 19.34
C LYS A 32 -33.34 0.78 18.92
N GLY A 33 -32.29 0.53 18.15
CA GLY A 33 -31.55 1.57 17.46
C GLY A 33 -30.65 0.96 16.39
N ALA A 34 -30.77 1.47 15.18
CA ALA A 34 -30.15 1.04 13.94
C ALA A 34 -28.63 0.87 14.05
N SER A 35 -28.14 -0.19 13.38
CA SER A 35 -26.72 -0.46 13.19
C SER A 35 -26.18 0.47 12.11
N GLU A 36 -25.52 1.53 12.51
CA GLU A 36 -24.52 2.20 11.69
C GLU A 36 -23.17 1.55 12.00
N GLY A 37 -22.55 1.00 10.95
CA GLY A 37 -21.22 0.41 11.07
C GLY A 37 -20.18 1.49 11.32
N THR A 38 -19.87 1.70 12.59
CA THR A 38 -18.72 2.49 12.99
C THR A 38 -17.51 1.58 12.95
N THR A 39 -16.60 1.81 12.02
CA THR A 39 -15.26 1.24 12.03
C THR A 39 -14.59 1.69 13.33
N GLU A 40 -14.38 0.77 14.28
CA GLU A 40 -13.62 1.05 15.48
C GLU A 40 -12.16 1.32 15.08
N VAL A 41 -11.77 2.58 15.13
CA VAL A 41 -10.36 2.99 15.14
C VAL A 41 -9.75 2.45 16.43
N THR A 42 -8.90 1.46 16.32
CA THR A 42 -8.15 0.89 17.46
C THR A 42 -7.18 1.95 17.98
N THR A 43 -7.55 2.59 19.07
CA THR A 43 -6.73 3.57 19.77
C THR A 43 -5.80 2.83 20.74
N GLU A 44 -4.57 2.57 20.36
CA GLU A 44 -3.52 2.26 21.31
C GLU A 44 -3.00 3.57 21.93
N GLY A 45 -3.29 3.78 23.19
CA GLY A 45 -2.70 4.88 23.95
C GLY A 45 -3.25 6.28 23.71
N GLY A 46 -4.44 6.44 23.11
CA GLY A 46 -5.09 7.74 22.95
C GLY A 46 -4.60 8.59 21.79
N LYS A 47 -3.70 8.08 20.93
CA LYS A 47 -3.29 8.75 19.70
C LYS A 47 -3.98 8.15 18.47
N SER A 48 -4.34 9.00 17.52
CA SER A 48 -4.79 8.57 16.20
C SER A 48 -3.59 8.08 15.39
N LYS A 49 -3.78 7.00 14.60
CA LYS A 49 -2.75 6.52 13.68
C LYS A 49 -3.10 6.90 12.25
N ILE A 50 -2.09 7.25 11.46
CA ILE A 50 -2.18 7.48 10.02
C ILE A 50 -1.17 6.56 9.34
N LEU A 51 -1.62 5.76 8.38
CA LEU A 51 -0.76 4.96 7.52
C LEU A 51 -0.50 5.68 6.20
N VAL A 52 0.75 6.00 5.95
CA VAL A 52 1.22 6.60 4.70
C VAL A 52 1.88 5.53 3.83
N ALA A 53 1.29 5.26 2.67
CA ALA A 53 1.92 4.48 1.62
C ALA A 53 2.67 5.42 0.67
N ALA A 54 4.00 5.31 0.55
CA ALA A 54 4.77 6.23 -0.26
C ALA A 54 5.81 5.51 -1.13
N ALA A 55 6.06 6.06 -2.31
CA ALA A 55 7.11 5.55 -3.20
C ALA A 55 8.45 5.45 -2.46
N ALA A 56 9.18 4.36 -2.65
CA ALA A 56 10.41 4.03 -1.92
C ALA A 56 11.48 5.13 -1.94
N SER A 57 11.52 5.94 -3.01
CA SER A 57 12.43 7.09 -3.11
C SER A 57 12.18 8.17 -2.07
N LEU A 58 11.00 8.22 -1.47
CA LEU A 58 10.60 9.20 -0.46
C LEU A 58 10.92 8.75 0.97
N GLN A 59 11.23 7.46 1.19
CA GLN A 59 11.41 6.88 2.53
C GLN A 59 12.33 7.70 3.42
N ALA A 60 13.53 8.00 2.95
CA ALA A 60 14.51 8.70 3.78
C ALA A 60 14.02 10.10 4.22
N THR A 61 13.31 10.81 3.36
CA THR A 61 12.76 12.13 3.67
C THR A 61 11.58 12.02 4.64
N PHE A 62 10.71 11.04 4.45
CA PHE A 62 9.59 10.80 5.36
C PHE A 62 10.07 10.41 6.76
N ASP A 63 10.92 9.38 6.86
CA ASP A 63 11.33 8.82 8.15
C ASP A 63 12.23 9.78 8.96
N ASN A 64 13.10 10.53 8.28
CA ASN A 64 14.08 11.36 8.97
C ASN A 64 13.61 12.81 9.19
N GLU A 65 12.67 13.31 8.38
CA GLU A 65 12.31 14.73 8.39
C GLU A 65 10.79 14.96 8.52
N LEU A 66 9.98 14.46 7.60
CA LEU A 66 8.57 14.85 7.51
C LEU A 66 7.74 14.26 8.64
N ILE A 67 7.85 12.98 8.93
CA ILE A 67 7.10 12.33 10.02
C ILE A 67 7.46 12.94 11.37
N PRO A 68 8.75 13.07 11.76
CA PRO A 68 9.11 13.71 13.02
C PRO A 68 8.63 15.16 13.15
N LEU A 69 8.65 15.92 12.04
CA LEU A 69 8.16 17.28 12.03
C LEU A 69 6.64 17.36 12.23
N PHE A 70 5.91 16.50 11.50
CA PHE A 70 4.45 16.42 11.58
C PHE A 70 3.98 16.00 12.98
N GLU A 71 4.56 14.93 13.55
CA GLU A 71 4.21 14.44 14.89
C GLU A 71 4.57 15.44 16.01
N LYS A 72 5.61 16.24 15.81
CA LYS A 72 5.95 17.33 16.73
C LYS A 72 4.88 18.42 16.76
N GLU A 73 4.29 18.71 15.62
CA GLU A 73 3.21 19.72 15.50
C GLU A 73 1.85 19.13 15.86
N ASN A 74 1.68 17.81 15.74
CA ASN A 74 0.44 17.08 16.00
C ASN A 74 0.70 15.91 16.97
N PRO A 75 0.96 16.18 18.26
CA PRO A 75 1.40 15.16 19.22
C PRO A 75 0.37 14.07 19.53
N GLU A 76 -0.89 14.29 19.16
CA GLU A 76 -1.98 13.32 19.24
C GLU A 76 -2.05 12.36 18.04
N ILE A 77 -1.23 12.55 17.02
CA ILE A 77 -1.18 11.70 15.82
C ILE A 77 0.15 10.95 15.79
N THR A 78 0.10 9.69 15.38
CA THR A 78 1.29 8.88 15.04
C THR A 78 1.19 8.48 13.57
N VAL A 79 2.29 8.67 12.83
CA VAL A 79 2.36 8.35 11.40
C VAL A 79 3.22 7.12 11.20
N GLU A 80 2.69 6.12 10.53
CA GLU A 80 3.41 4.93 10.08
C GLU A 80 3.63 5.00 8.58
N GLY A 81 4.87 4.80 8.12
CA GLY A 81 5.23 4.76 6.71
C GLY A 81 5.35 3.33 6.18
N THR A 82 4.77 3.04 5.03
CA THR A 82 5.08 1.84 4.24
C THR A 82 5.62 2.26 2.89
N TYR A 83 6.71 1.63 2.44
CA TYR A 83 7.46 2.08 1.28
C TYR A 83 7.73 0.93 0.32
N ALA A 84 7.36 1.12 -0.95
CA ALA A 84 7.64 0.20 -2.03
C ALA A 84 7.64 0.95 -3.37
N SER A 85 7.71 0.25 -4.51
CA SER A 85 7.42 0.88 -5.80
C SER A 85 5.96 1.33 -5.84
N SER A 86 5.66 2.37 -6.63
CA SER A 86 4.28 2.88 -6.73
C SER A 86 3.32 1.82 -7.25
N GLY A 87 3.77 0.96 -8.18
CA GLY A 87 2.97 -0.17 -8.68
C GLY A 87 2.72 -1.24 -7.62
N ASP A 88 3.71 -1.59 -6.80
CA ASP A 88 3.52 -2.55 -5.70
C ASP A 88 2.56 -2.01 -4.63
N LEU A 89 2.64 -0.70 -4.32
CA LEU A 89 1.71 -0.06 -3.38
C LEU A 89 0.29 -0.01 -3.93
N GLN A 90 0.13 0.28 -5.22
CA GLN A 90 -1.16 0.19 -5.88
C GLN A 90 -1.77 -1.21 -5.69
N GLN A 91 -1.03 -2.27 -6.00
CA GLN A 91 -1.50 -3.65 -5.83
C GLN A 91 -1.84 -4.00 -4.38
N GLN A 92 -1.09 -3.46 -3.41
CA GLN A 92 -1.39 -3.65 -2.00
C GLN A 92 -2.70 -2.94 -1.60
N ILE A 93 -2.95 -1.73 -2.09
CA ILE A 93 -4.20 -0.99 -1.86
C ILE A 93 -5.38 -1.74 -2.50
N GLU A 94 -5.25 -2.19 -3.74
CA GLU A 94 -6.23 -3.06 -4.42
C GLU A 94 -6.51 -4.36 -3.64
N SER A 95 -5.50 -4.87 -2.94
CA SER A 95 -5.60 -6.07 -2.09
C SER A 95 -6.10 -5.79 -0.67
N GLY A 96 -6.41 -4.53 -0.35
CA GLY A 96 -7.01 -4.14 0.93
C GLY A 96 -6.03 -3.54 1.94
N LEU A 97 -4.88 -3.01 1.51
CA LEU A 97 -4.07 -2.16 2.39
C LEU A 97 -4.87 -0.89 2.72
N ASP A 98 -5.17 -0.72 4.00
CA ASP A 98 -5.94 0.42 4.52
C ASP A 98 -4.99 1.61 4.76
N ALA A 99 -4.51 2.20 3.68
CA ALA A 99 -3.64 3.37 3.73
C ALA A 99 -4.48 4.65 3.72
N ASP A 100 -4.20 5.54 4.68
CA ASP A 100 -4.90 6.84 4.78
C ASP A 100 -4.40 7.84 3.74
N VAL A 101 -3.12 7.73 3.33
CA VAL A 101 -2.50 8.63 2.35
C VAL A 101 -1.59 7.84 1.42
N PHE A 102 -1.69 8.09 0.12
CA PHE A 102 -0.84 7.49 -0.89
C PHE A 102 0.00 8.54 -1.63
N PHE A 103 1.32 8.38 -1.61
CA PHE A 103 2.27 9.18 -2.40
C PHE A 103 2.84 8.35 -3.55
N SER A 104 2.26 8.52 -4.72
CA SER A 104 2.73 7.87 -5.94
C SER A 104 3.79 8.71 -6.65
N ALA A 105 4.81 8.04 -7.20
CA ALA A 105 5.77 8.66 -8.12
C ALA A 105 5.27 8.63 -9.59
N ALA A 106 4.16 7.94 -9.87
CA ALA A 106 3.55 7.88 -11.20
C ALA A 106 2.06 8.25 -11.14
N THR A 107 1.65 9.14 -12.03
CA THR A 107 0.24 9.51 -12.17
C THR A 107 -0.65 8.33 -12.57
N SER A 108 -0.15 7.41 -13.41
CA SER A 108 -0.90 6.23 -13.86
C SER A 108 -1.37 5.33 -12.71
N ASN A 109 -0.56 5.16 -11.66
CA ASN A 109 -0.98 4.38 -10.49
C ASN A 109 -2.08 5.10 -9.69
N MET A 110 -1.99 6.43 -9.60
CA MET A 110 -3.01 7.25 -8.97
C MET A 110 -4.33 7.21 -9.76
N ASP A 111 -4.24 7.35 -11.08
CA ASP A 111 -5.38 7.31 -11.99
C ASP A 111 -6.14 5.98 -11.87
N THR A 112 -5.40 4.84 -11.86
CA THR A 112 -6.00 3.51 -11.68
C THR A 112 -6.80 3.40 -10.38
N LEU A 113 -6.20 3.76 -9.25
CA LEU A 113 -6.88 3.69 -7.95
C LEU A 113 -8.08 4.64 -7.85
N THR A 114 -8.01 5.78 -8.54
CA THR A 114 -9.13 6.73 -8.62
C THR A 114 -10.28 6.17 -9.46
N GLU A 115 -9.99 5.57 -10.61
CA GLU A 115 -10.98 4.89 -11.46
C GLU A 115 -11.66 3.74 -10.71
N GLU A 116 -10.92 3.00 -9.88
CA GLU A 116 -11.42 1.93 -9.03
C GLU A 116 -12.15 2.42 -7.78
N LYS A 117 -12.18 3.74 -7.53
CA LYS A 117 -12.79 4.40 -6.37
C LYS A 117 -12.17 3.97 -5.03
N LEU A 118 -10.90 3.64 -5.04
CA LEU A 118 -10.10 3.36 -3.85
C LEU A 118 -9.42 4.63 -3.32
N ILE A 119 -9.40 5.70 -4.13
CA ILE A 119 -8.97 7.04 -3.75
C ILE A 119 -10.06 8.04 -4.15
N ASP A 120 -10.32 9.01 -3.29
CA ASP A 120 -11.24 10.11 -3.56
C ASP A 120 -10.58 11.10 -4.55
N GLU A 121 -11.14 11.21 -5.75
CA GLU A 121 -10.63 12.04 -6.85
C GLU A 121 -10.44 13.50 -6.43
N ASP A 122 -11.34 14.03 -5.59
CA ASP A 122 -11.28 15.42 -5.11
C ASP A 122 -10.07 15.69 -4.19
N THR A 123 -9.40 14.64 -3.72
CA THR A 123 -8.22 14.73 -2.84
C THR A 123 -6.89 14.57 -3.58
N VAL A 124 -6.91 14.23 -4.86
CA VAL A 124 -5.70 14.00 -5.66
C VAL A 124 -5.02 15.32 -6.00
N VAL A 125 -3.73 15.42 -5.68
CA VAL A 125 -2.93 16.63 -5.91
C VAL A 125 -1.59 16.30 -6.56
N ASP A 126 -1.24 16.99 -7.63
CA ASP A 126 0.10 16.99 -8.20
C ASP A 126 1.04 17.83 -7.32
N LEU A 127 1.66 17.19 -6.36
CA LEU A 127 2.48 17.85 -5.35
C LEU A 127 3.87 18.25 -5.87
N LEU A 128 4.53 17.35 -6.61
CA LEU A 128 5.90 17.48 -7.08
C LEU A 128 6.03 17.02 -8.53
N LYS A 129 7.09 17.51 -9.20
CA LYS A 129 7.48 17.03 -10.52
C LYS A 129 8.87 16.41 -10.45
N ASN A 130 9.06 15.33 -11.19
CA ASN A 130 10.34 14.66 -11.35
C ASN A 130 10.69 14.55 -12.83
N ASP A 131 11.99 14.55 -13.15
CA ASP A 131 12.48 14.39 -14.50
C ASP A 131 13.30 13.10 -14.61
N VAL A 132 13.10 12.35 -15.68
CA VAL A 132 13.95 11.21 -16.01
C VAL A 132 15.30 11.74 -16.51
N VAL A 133 16.37 11.36 -15.85
CA VAL A 133 17.73 11.79 -16.19
C VAL A 133 18.60 10.63 -16.61
N LEU A 134 19.51 10.91 -17.54
CA LEU A 134 20.53 9.97 -17.96
C LEU A 134 21.81 10.22 -17.14
N ILE A 135 22.22 9.22 -16.38
CA ILE A 135 23.48 9.30 -15.63
C ILE A 135 24.53 8.36 -16.22
N THR A 136 25.78 8.77 -16.14
CA THR A 136 26.93 7.95 -16.55
C THR A 136 27.99 8.00 -15.45
N PRO A 137 28.85 6.96 -15.31
CA PRO A 137 30.00 7.03 -14.42
C PRO A 137 30.85 8.25 -14.69
N LYS A 138 31.37 8.89 -13.65
CA LYS A 138 32.17 10.12 -13.75
C LYS A 138 33.37 9.98 -14.71
N ASP A 139 33.96 8.79 -14.73
CA ASP A 139 35.14 8.51 -15.54
C ASP A 139 34.81 7.78 -16.86
N SER A 140 33.54 7.80 -17.28
CA SER A 140 33.11 7.20 -18.55
C SER A 140 33.75 7.87 -19.74
N LYS A 141 34.38 7.07 -20.61
CA LYS A 141 35.01 7.51 -21.87
C LYS A 141 34.08 7.36 -23.08
N LEU A 142 32.84 6.92 -22.89
CA LEU A 142 31.89 6.64 -23.97
C LEU A 142 31.36 7.89 -24.67
N GLY A 143 31.61 9.06 -24.11
CA GLY A 143 31.17 10.33 -24.70
C GLY A 143 29.64 10.45 -24.81
N ILE A 144 28.91 9.87 -23.87
CA ILE A 144 27.46 9.97 -23.77
C ILE A 144 27.10 11.36 -23.23
N LYS A 145 26.37 12.14 -24.02
CA LYS A 145 25.96 13.52 -23.66
C LYS A 145 24.45 13.71 -23.75
N SER A 146 23.76 12.76 -24.35
CA SER A 146 22.30 12.83 -24.54
C SER A 146 21.71 11.41 -24.62
N PHE A 147 20.39 11.29 -24.53
CA PHE A 147 19.68 10.03 -24.74
C PHE A 147 19.96 9.39 -26.12
N LYS A 148 20.30 10.20 -27.13
CA LYS A 148 20.65 9.69 -28.46
C LYS A 148 21.97 8.90 -28.47
N ASP A 149 22.83 9.15 -27.49
CA ASP A 149 24.12 8.49 -27.37
C ASP A 149 24.05 7.16 -26.58
N ILE A 150 22.89 6.78 -26.08
CA ILE A 150 22.71 5.61 -25.21
C ILE A 150 23.17 4.30 -25.88
N THR A 151 23.07 4.25 -27.21
CA THR A 151 23.52 3.11 -28.03
C THR A 151 25.04 2.88 -28.04
N LYS A 152 25.83 3.84 -27.48
CA LYS A 152 27.26 3.68 -27.30
C LYS A 152 27.64 2.83 -26.07
N ALA A 153 26.66 2.57 -25.20
CA ALA A 153 26.86 1.78 -23.99
C ALA A 153 26.57 0.31 -24.28
N ASP A 154 27.45 -0.57 -23.81
CA ASP A 154 27.25 -2.02 -23.90
C ASP A 154 26.18 -2.52 -22.93
N THR A 155 25.99 -1.78 -21.84
CA THR A 155 25.01 -2.11 -20.79
C THR A 155 24.28 -0.84 -20.33
N ILE A 156 22.97 -0.96 -20.20
CA ILE A 156 22.10 0.12 -19.72
C ILE A 156 21.32 -0.43 -18.52
N ALA A 157 21.31 0.30 -17.42
CA ALA A 157 20.44 0.02 -16.28
C ALA A 157 19.20 0.92 -16.38
N ILE A 158 18.05 0.32 -16.30
CA ILE A 158 16.75 1.00 -16.30
C ILE A 158 15.83 0.35 -15.28
N GLY A 159 14.95 1.12 -14.67
CA GLY A 159 13.89 0.58 -13.83
C GLY A 159 12.89 -0.22 -14.67
N ASP A 160 12.25 -1.18 -14.04
CA ASP A 160 11.17 -1.94 -14.67
C ASP A 160 9.98 -1.00 -14.91
N PRO A 161 9.54 -0.80 -16.16
CA PRO A 161 8.46 0.14 -16.47
C PRO A 161 7.09 -0.27 -15.91
N GLU A 162 6.92 -1.52 -15.46
CA GLU A 162 5.68 -1.98 -14.83
C GLU A 162 5.59 -1.62 -13.34
N SER A 163 6.74 -1.46 -12.68
CA SER A 163 6.79 -1.21 -11.23
C SER A 163 7.47 0.10 -10.84
N VAL A 164 8.33 0.62 -11.70
CA VAL A 164 9.08 1.86 -11.46
C VAL A 164 8.68 2.90 -12.52
N PRO A 165 8.12 4.03 -12.11
CA PRO A 165 7.70 5.10 -13.02
C PRO A 165 8.86 5.76 -13.75
#